data_d6286052c3a3c92f7d7aec92ef84eeab
#
_entry.id   d6286052c3a3c92f7d7aec92ef84eeab
#
_cell.length_a   1.000
_cell.length_b   1.000
_cell.length_c   1.000
_cell.angle_alpha   90.00
_cell.angle_beta   90.00
_cell.angle_gamma   90.00
#
_symmetry.space_group_name_H-M   'P 1'
#
loop_
_entity.id
_entity.type
_entity.pdbx_description
1 polymer ?
#
loop_
_entity_poly.entity_id
_entity_poly.type
_entity_poly.pdbx_seq_one_letter_code
_entity_poly.pdbx_strand_id
1 'polypeptide(L)'
;MPPHLVLANIEQPQNSRPECWPLYRTSEFHRIVSIFPAMFRVIFHLDMDAFYASVEQRDNPALRGQPVIVGAPPTQRGVVCASSYEARKFGVRSAMPSATAGRLCPKGIFVRPRMDHYREESRHIMRIVAETGAVVEQMSIDEAYIDMSALCQAEDADGSLLRAVPLARQLKQRICSERRLTATIGVAANKLLAKIASDHQKPDGLTLISEKEKVQFLRPLPVRALYGVGQVTEGILNRAGVETVGDLQDYPGDLRALVGSFGPTLRQFALGQDNRPLELGDDIKSISGEETFLRDTDDRKVLRACLREQAADIAARLKRRRLGAHTVQVKVRYGDFTTLMRQITVEDPLTEAKDIYRLGCFLLGREKLVSRPLRLLGLGVASLREPSGQQLVLL
;
A
#
# COMPACT_ATOMS: atom_id res chain seq x y z
N MET A 1 3.83 29.28 -22.61
CA MET A 1 3.93 27.96 -23.23
C MET A 1 5.09 27.25 -22.55
N PRO A 2 4.88 26.17 -21.76
CA PRO A 2 5.97 25.41 -21.19
C PRO A 2 6.58 24.49 -22.26
N PRO A 3 7.88 24.22 -22.22
CA PRO A 3 8.50 23.30 -23.17
C PRO A 3 8.07 21.87 -22.83
N HIS A 4 7.38 21.24 -23.76
CA HIS A 4 7.11 19.81 -23.73
C HIS A 4 8.43 19.06 -23.93
N LEU A 5 8.87 18.31 -22.91
CA LEU A 5 9.86 17.27 -23.10
C LEU A 5 9.20 16.16 -23.93
N VAL A 6 9.50 16.16 -25.20
CA VAL A 6 9.09 15.16 -26.18
C VAL A 6 9.93 13.93 -25.92
N LEU A 7 9.34 12.86 -25.43
CA LEU A 7 9.89 11.53 -25.58
C LEU A 7 9.98 11.25 -27.08
N ALA A 8 11.19 11.14 -27.60
CA ALA A 8 11.45 10.76 -28.98
C ALA A 8 10.72 9.46 -29.30
N ASN A 9 9.85 9.50 -30.32
CA ASN A 9 9.35 8.31 -30.99
C ASN A 9 10.53 7.57 -31.58
N ILE A 10 10.99 6.52 -30.94
CA ILE A 10 11.94 5.57 -31.52
C ILE A 10 11.11 4.53 -32.25
N GLU A 11 11.20 4.58 -33.58
CA GLU A 11 10.63 3.61 -34.52
C GLU A 11 11.02 2.18 -34.12
N GLN A 12 10.06 1.27 -34.22
CA GLN A 12 10.23 -0.15 -33.94
C GLN A 12 11.11 -0.82 -35.01
N PRO A 13 12.15 -1.56 -34.65
CA PRO A 13 12.70 -2.58 -35.51
C PRO A 13 11.79 -3.82 -35.45
N GLN A 14 11.37 -4.25 -36.64
CA GLN A 14 10.62 -5.48 -36.85
C GLN A 14 11.51 -6.71 -36.58
N ASN A 15 10.93 -7.69 -35.88
CA ASN A 15 11.35 -9.09 -35.78
C ASN A 15 12.74 -9.41 -35.20
N SER A 16 12.77 -9.64 -33.87
CA SER A 16 13.69 -10.63 -33.31
C SER A 16 12.96 -11.41 -32.19
N ARG A 17 13.15 -12.73 -32.18
CA ARG A 17 12.58 -13.66 -31.19
C ARG A 17 12.99 -13.25 -29.76
N PRO A 18 12.16 -13.42 -28.74
CA PRO A 18 12.54 -13.08 -27.38
C PRO A 18 13.68 -13.99 -26.92
N GLU A 19 14.84 -13.42 -26.66
CA GLU A 19 15.91 -14.12 -25.93
C GLU A 19 15.40 -14.42 -24.51
N CYS A 20 15.47 -15.68 -24.13
CA CYS A 20 15.12 -16.17 -22.81
C CYS A 20 15.99 -15.48 -21.74
N TRP A 21 15.39 -15.08 -20.66
CA TRP A 21 16.10 -14.70 -19.44
C TRP A 21 17.09 -15.82 -19.06
N PRO A 22 18.35 -15.52 -18.76
CA PRO A 22 19.26 -16.53 -18.26
C PRO A 22 18.72 -17.07 -16.93
N LEU A 23 18.44 -18.37 -16.89
CA LEU A 23 18.06 -19.10 -15.69
C LEU A 23 19.29 -19.18 -14.75
N TYR A 24 19.49 -18.18 -13.91
CA TYR A 24 20.43 -18.27 -12.80
C TYR A 24 19.74 -18.92 -11.60
N ARG A 25 20.31 -20.01 -11.10
CA ARG A 25 19.85 -20.70 -9.89
C ARG A 25 19.95 -19.77 -8.69
N THR A 26 18.88 -19.62 -7.95
CA THR A 26 18.69 -18.69 -6.81
C THR A 26 19.71 -18.86 -5.67
N SER A 27 20.44 -19.98 -5.59
CA SER A 27 21.40 -20.24 -4.52
C SER A 27 22.78 -19.60 -4.69
N GLU A 28 23.16 -19.20 -5.90
CA GLU A 28 24.45 -18.57 -6.15
C GLU A 28 24.38 -17.03 -6.19
N PHE A 29 23.20 -16.48 -6.48
CA PHE A 29 23.00 -15.02 -6.54
C PHE A 29 23.19 -14.33 -5.19
N HIS A 30 22.80 -14.97 -4.09
CA HIS A 30 23.00 -14.40 -2.74
C HIS A 30 24.48 -14.27 -2.35
N ARG A 31 25.39 -15.01 -2.99
CA ARG A 31 26.83 -14.91 -2.75
C ARG A 31 27.53 -13.86 -3.60
N ILE A 32 27.01 -13.56 -4.79
CA ILE A 32 27.62 -12.60 -5.72
C ILE A 32 27.23 -11.15 -5.37
N VAL A 33 26.00 -10.92 -4.90
CA VAL A 33 25.52 -9.58 -4.49
C VAL A 33 26.29 -9.03 -3.28
N SER A 34 26.92 -9.92 -2.48
CA SER A 34 27.76 -9.49 -1.35
C SER A 34 29.14 -8.95 -1.73
N ILE A 35 29.58 -9.08 -2.97
CA ILE A 35 30.97 -8.78 -3.36
C ILE A 35 31.10 -7.45 -4.10
N PHE A 36 30.01 -6.95 -4.71
CA PHE A 36 30.00 -5.61 -5.34
C PHE A 36 28.74 -4.87 -4.86
N PRO A 37 28.86 -3.88 -3.97
CA PRO A 37 27.74 -2.99 -3.72
C PRO A 37 27.33 -2.36 -5.06
N ALA A 38 26.06 -2.45 -5.42
CA ALA A 38 25.55 -1.81 -6.60
C ALA A 38 25.91 -0.32 -6.53
N MET A 39 26.72 0.16 -7.47
CA MET A 39 27.24 1.51 -7.45
C MET A 39 26.12 2.55 -7.62
N PHE A 40 25.09 2.22 -8.42
CA PHE A 40 23.93 3.06 -8.67
C PHE A 40 22.63 2.30 -8.38
N ARG A 41 21.74 2.92 -7.60
CA ARG A 41 20.44 2.33 -7.30
C ARG A 41 19.47 2.51 -8.47
N VAL A 42 18.71 1.46 -8.76
CA VAL A 42 17.63 1.43 -9.76
C VAL A 42 16.42 0.76 -9.12
N ILE A 43 15.41 1.54 -8.77
CA ILE A 43 14.20 1.06 -8.10
C ILE A 43 13.00 1.23 -9.04
N PHE A 44 12.24 0.16 -9.23
CA PHE A 44 10.90 0.24 -9.81
C PHE A 44 9.88 0.34 -8.70
N HIS A 45 8.85 1.13 -8.93
CA HIS A 45 7.58 1.02 -8.22
C HIS A 45 6.52 0.55 -9.21
N LEU A 46 6.04 -0.67 -9.02
CA LEU A 46 4.95 -1.26 -9.79
C LEU A 46 3.64 -1.04 -9.05
N ASP A 47 2.60 -0.58 -9.76
CA ASP A 47 1.27 -0.34 -9.21
C ASP A 47 0.23 -0.79 -10.26
N MET A 48 -0.67 -1.69 -9.87
CA MET A 48 -1.70 -2.21 -10.76
C MET A 48 -2.80 -1.17 -10.98
N ASP A 49 -3.16 -0.92 -12.23
CA ASP A 49 -4.14 0.11 -12.58
C ASP A 49 -5.56 -0.25 -12.14
N ALA A 50 -6.11 0.53 -11.19
CA ALA A 50 -7.46 0.33 -10.64
C ALA A 50 -7.77 -1.13 -10.29
N PHE A 51 -6.83 -1.82 -9.62
CA PHE A 51 -6.69 -3.28 -9.54
C PHE A 51 -8.00 -4.04 -9.43
N TYR A 52 -8.77 -3.86 -8.34
CA TYR A 52 -10.01 -4.63 -8.16
C TYR A 52 -11.04 -4.35 -9.27
N ALA A 53 -11.20 -3.10 -9.66
CA ALA A 53 -12.13 -2.74 -10.72
C ALA A 53 -11.71 -3.32 -12.08
N SER A 54 -10.40 -3.33 -12.36
CA SER A 54 -9.84 -3.92 -13.58
C SER A 54 -10.03 -5.45 -13.62
N VAL A 55 -9.87 -6.13 -12.47
CA VAL A 55 -10.18 -7.57 -12.36
C VAL A 55 -11.67 -7.83 -12.65
N GLU A 56 -12.59 -7.03 -12.09
CA GLU A 56 -14.02 -7.18 -12.35
C GLU A 56 -14.37 -6.93 -13.83
N GLN A 57 -13.79 -5.89 -14.45
CA GLN A 57 -13.99 -5.59 -15.88
C GLN A 57 -13.37 -6.64 -16.81
N ARG A 58 -12.26 -7.26 -16.40
CA ARG A 58 -11.64 -8.37 -17.12
C ARG A 58 -12.51 -9.62 -17.12
N ASP A 59 -13.00 -9.99 -15.93
CA ASP A 59 -13.75 -11.22 -15.71
C ASP A 59 -15.19 -11.15 -16.24
N ASN A 60 -15.79 -9.95 -16.22
CA ASN A 60 -17.13 -9.71 -16.74
C ASN A 60 -17.12 -8.69 -17.89
N PRO A 61 -17.18 -9.15 -19.15
CA PRO A 61 -17.16 -8.25 -20.32
C PRO A 61 -18.25 -7.17 -20.32
N ALA A 62 -19.39 -7.40 -19.68
CA ALA A 62 -20.47 -6.41 -19.58
C ALA A 62 -20.08 -5.17 -18.74
N LEU A 63 -19.03 -5.28 -17.92
CA LEU A 63 -18.52 -4.18 -17.11
C LEU A 63 -17.45 -3.33 -17.83
N ARG A 64 -16.96 -3.76 -18.98
CA ARG A 64 -15.92 -3.05 -19.73
C ARG A 64 -16.42 -1.68 -20.19
N GLY A 65 -15.61 -0.65 -19.93
CA GLY A 65 -15.96 0.74 -20.24
C GLY A 65 -17.08 1.33 -19.37
N GLN A 66 -17.59 0.57 -18.39
CA GLN A 66 -18.59 1.05 -17.46
C GLN A 66 -17.93 1.63 -16.18
N PRO A 67 -18.59 2.59 -15.51
CA PRO A 67 -18.12 3.12 -14.25
C PRO A 67 -18.33 2.09 -13.12
N VAL A 68 -17.35 1.21 -12.93
CA VAL A 68 -17.37 0.14 -11.91
C VAL A 68 -16.82 0.67 -10.59
N ILE A 69 -17.53 0.39 -9.51
CA ILE A 69 -17.18 0.78 -8.14
C ILE A 69 -17.17 -0.47 -7.28
N VAL A 70 -16.00 -0.95 -6.89
CA VAL A 70 -15.86 -2.09 -6.01
C VAL A 70 -15.96 -1.62 -4.57
N GLY A 71 -16.96 -2.11 -3.82
CA GLY A 71 -17.21 -1.69 -2.46
C GLY A 71 -18.61 -2.08 -1.96
N ALA A 72 -19.00 -1.48 -0.83
CA ALA A 72 -20.37 -1.65 -0.34
C ALA A 72 -21.38 -0.93 -1.25
N PRO A 73 -22.64 -1.40 -1.34
CA PRO A 73 -23.70 -0.68 -2.03
C PRO A 73 -23.94 0.71 -1.45
N PRO A 74 -24.36 1.71 -2.24
CA PRO A 74 -24.57 3.08 -1.78
C PRO A 74 -25.68 3.23 -0.73
N THR A 75 -26.56 2.24 -0.60
CA THR A 75 -27.64 2.18 0.40
C THR A 75 -27.19 1.62 1.74
N GLN A 76 -25.95 1.15 1.85
CA GLN A 76 -25.38 0.56 3.06
C GLN A 76 -24.17 1.36 3.56
N ARG A 77 -23.85 1.21 4.85
CA ARG A 77 -22.58 1.71 5.37
C ARG A 77 -21.43 0.95 4.72
N GLY A 78 -20.42 1.69 4.30
CA GLY A 78 -19.21 1.15 3.72
C GLY A 78 -18.50 2.17 2.86
N VAL A 79 -17.39 1.75 2.30
CA VAL A 79 -16.50 2.57 1.50
C VAL A 79 -16.24 1.95 0.13
N VAL A 80 -15.78 2.78 -0.79
CA VAL A 80 -15.21 2.36 -2.06
C VAL A 80 -13.84 1.72 -1.78
N CYS A 81 -13.65 0.46 -2.18
CA CYS A 81 -12.36 -0.23 -2.13
C CYS A 81 -11.50 0.16 -3.34
N ALA A 82 -12.10 0.13 -4.54
CA ALA A 82 -11.46 0.57 -5.78
C ALA A 82 -12.51 1.11 -6.76
N SER A 83 -12.10 1.99 -7.66
CA SER A 83 -12.96 2.54 -8.71
C SER A 83 -12.26 2.47 -10.06
N SER A 84 -12.99 2.09 -11.12
CA SER A 84 -12.49 2.11 -12.48
C SER A 84 -12.19 3.54 -12.95
N TYR A 85 -11.39 3.68 -13.99
CA TYR A 85 -11.06 5.00 -14.53
C TYR A 85 -12.30 5.75 -15.03
N GLU A 86 -13.31 5.04 -15.53
CA GLU A 86 -14.61 5.59 -15.89
C GLU A 86 -15.32 6.19 -14.68
N ALA A 87 -15.32 5.51 -13.54
CA ALA A 87 -15.91 6.03 -12.30
C ALA A 87 -15.10 7.20 -11.71
N ARG A 88 -13.77 7.17 -11.86
CA ARG A 88 -12.88 8.27 -11.41
C ARG A 88 -13.17 9.61 -12.12
N LYS A 89 -13.69 9.58 -13.37
CA LYS A 89 -14.12 10.80 -14.10
C LYS A 89 -15.25 11.54 -13.38
N PHE A 90 -16.05 10.84 -12.59
CA PHE A 90 -17.10 11.42 -11.75
C PHE A 90 -16.61 11.83 -10.35
N GLY A 91 -15.30 11.78 -10.10
CA GLY A 91 -14.73 12.13 -8.81
C GLY A 91 -14.74 10.98 -7.77
N VAL A 92 -15.17 9.77 -8.16
CA VAL A 92 -15.15 8.60 -7.24
C VAL A 92 -13.71 8.17 -6.97
N ARG A 93 -13.36 7.97 -5.68
CA ARG A 93 -12.01 7.56 -5.24
C ARG A 93 -12.12 6.48 -4.17
N SER A 94 -11.04 5.71 -4.01
CA SER A 94 -10.90 4.76 -2.89
C SER A 94 -11.04 5.46 -1.55
N ALA A 95 -11.49 4.72 -0.53
CA ALA A 95 -11.83 5.18 0.81
C ALA A 95 -13.02 6.16 0.92
N MET A 96 -13.61 6.60 -0.20
CA MET A 96 -14.80 7.44 -0.20
C MET A 96 -16.01 6.66 0.35
N PRO A 97 -16.90 7.27 1.16
CA PRO A 97 -18.16 6.63 1.55
C PRO A 97 -18.98 6.22 0.31
N SER A 98 -19.48 4.98 0.30
CA SER A 98 -20.24 4.44 -0.85
C SER A 98 -21.48 5.29 -1.19
N ALA A 99 -22.16 5.83 -0.18
CA ALA A 99 -23.29 6.75 -0.39
C ALA A 99 -22.88 8.04 -1.13
N THR A 100 -21.68 8.55 -0.86
CA THR A 100 -21.14 9.72 -1.59
C THR A 100 -20.78 9.35 -3.03
N ALA A 101 -20.13 8.19 -3.21
CA ALA A 101 -19.80 7.68 -4.54
C ALA A 101 -21.07 7.47 -5.41
N GLY A 102 -22.16 6.96 -4.81
CA GLY A 102 -23.44 6.80 -5.50
C GLY A 102 -24.09 8.13 -5.93
N ARG A 103 -23.91 9.20 -5.15
CA ARG A 103 -24.37 10.54 -5.53
C ARG A 103 -23.53 11.16 -6.64
N LEU A 104 -22.21 10.96 -6.60
CA LEU A 104 -21.30 11.48 -7.64
C LEU A 104 -21.43 10.71 -8.96
N CYS A 105 -21.68 9.42 -8.90
CA CYS A 105 -21.81 8.56 -10.07
C CYS A 105 -23.12 7.74 -10.00
N PRO A 106 -24.30 8.34 -10.31
CA PRO A 106 -25.60 7.67 -10.20
C PRO A 106 -25.74 6.45 -11.10
N LYS A 107 -25.01 6.40 -12.21
CA LYS A 107 -24.95 5.25 -13.13
C LYS A 107 -23.82 4.26 -12.78
N GLY A 108 -23.15 4.45 -11.66
CA GLY A 108 -22.04 3.60 -11.21
C GLY A 108 -22.53 2.19 -10.86
N ILE A 109 -21.83 1.18 -11.37
CA ILE A 109 -22.12 -0.22 -11.10
C ILE A 109 -21.35 -0.64 -9.86
N PHE A 110 -22.05 -0.84 -8.74
CA PHE A 110 -21.45 -1.28 -7.48
C PHE A 110 -21.31 -2.79 -7.46
N VAL A 111 -20.08 -3.26 -7.25
CA VAL A 111 -19.73 -4.69 -7.15
C VAL A 111 -19.14 -4.96 -5.76
N ARG A 112 -19.61 -6.05 -5.10
CA ARG A 112 -19.05 -6.46 -3.82
C ARG A 112 -17.62 -6.99 -4.01
N PRO A 113 -16.69 -6.66 -3.09
CA PRO A 113 -15.31 -7.13 -3.21
C PRO A 113 -15.20 -8.65 -3.14
N ARG A 114 -14.45 -9.25 -4.06
CA ARG A 114 -14.10 -10.69 -4.09
C ARG A 114 -12.67 -10.86 -3.58
N MET A 115 -12.43 -10.58 -2.29
CA MET A 115 -11.07 -10.44 -1.73
C MET A 115 -10.16 -11.66 -1.96
N ASP A 116 -10.68 -12.88 -1.88
CA ASP A 116 -9.87 -14.08 -2.10
C ASP A 116 -9.42 -14.19 -3.56
N HIS A 117 -10.28 -13.82 -4.48
CA HIS A 117 -9.96 -13.76 -5.91
C HIS A 117 -8.88 -12.69 -6.20
N TYR A 118 -8.99 -11.50 -5.60
CA TYR A 118 -7.97 -10.46 -5.76
C TYR A 118 -6.62 -10.87 -5.16
N ARG A 119 -6.62 -11.58 -4.03
CA ARG A 119 -5.39 -12.14 -3.43
C ARG A 119 -4.75 -13.19 -4.34
N GLU A 120 -5.56 -14.00 -5.02
CA GLU A 120 -5.07 -14.98 -5.98
C GLU A 120 -4.42 -14.29 -7.18
N GLU A 121 -5.09 -13.30 -7.77
CA GLU A 121 -4.54 -12.51 -8.86
C GLU A 121 -3.24 -11.80 -8.47
N SER A 122 -3.19 -11.20 -7.28
CA SER A 122 -1.98 -10.60 -6.73
C SER A 122 -0.83 -11.59 -6.65
N ARG A 123 -1.08 -12.83 -6.16
CA ARG A 123 -0.05 -13.88 -6.12
C ARG A 123 0.50 -14.25 -7.50
N HIS A 124 -0.36 -14.27 -8.52
CA HIS A 124 0.10 -14.51 -9.90
C HIS A 124 0.98 -13.35 -10.40
N ILE A 125 0.56 -12.11 -10.17
CA ILE A 125 1.34 -10.92 -10.56
C ILE A 125 2.68 -10.90 -9.84
N MET A 126 2.69 -11.10 -8.51
CA MET A 126 3.93 -11.10 -7.72
C MET A 126 4.88 -12.27 -8.10
N ARG A 127 4.35 -13.38 -8.62
CA ARG A 127 5.18 -14.45 -9.19
C ARG A 127 5.89 -13.96 -10.46
N ILE A 128 5.17 -13.28 -11.37
CA ILE A 128 5.79 -12.69 -12.57
C ILE A 128 6.88 -11.68 -12.17
N VAL A 129 6.63 -10.88 -11.13
CA VAL A 129 7.63 -9.93 -10.59
C VAL A 129 8.84 -10.67 -10.03
N ALA A 130 8.64 -11.72 -9.23
CA ALA A 130 9.74 -12.50 -8.64
C ALA A 130 10.62 -13.20 -9.69
N GLU A 131 10.06 -13.59 -10.83
CA GLU A 131 10.80 -14.19 -11.95
C GLU A 131 11.78 -13.23 -12.63
N THR A 132 11.74 -11.93 -12.31
CA THR A 132 12.78 -10.98 -12.75
C THR A 132 14.15 -11.27 -12.10
N GLY A 133 14.18 -12.03 -11.00
CA GLY A 133 15.38 -12.29 -10.19
C GLY A 133 15.81 -11.10 -9.32
N ALA A 134 15.06 -10.00 -9.32
CA ALA A 134 15.32 -8.82 -8.53
C ALA A 134 14.82 -8.98 -7.08
N VAL A 135 15.32 -8.14 -6.18
CA VAL A 135 14.83 -8.05 -4.82
C VAL A 135 13.49 -7.30 -4.81
N VAL A 136 12.47 -7.88 -4.16
CA VAL A 136 11.10 -7.37 -4.19
C VAL A 136 10.59 -7.08 -2.77
N GLU A 137 10.07 -5.88 -2.55
CA GLU A 137 9.29 -5.51 -1.37
C GLU A 137 7.83 -5.33 -1.79
N GLN A 138 6.98 -6.29 -1.44
CA GLN A 138 5.55 -6.17 -1.68
C GLN A 138 4.91 -5.24 -0.64
N MET A 139 4.43 -4.08 -1.07
CA MET A 139 3.83 -3.06 -0.19
C MET A 139 2.36 -3.34 0.11
N SER A 140 1.64 -3.83 -0.88
CA SER A 140 0.21 -4.13 -0.78
C SER A 140 -0.17 -5.31 -1.69
N ILE A 141 -1.47 -5.51 -1.88
CA ILE A 141 -1.99 -6.52 -2.80
C ILE A 141 -1.72 -6.18 -4.28
N ASP A 142 -1.43 -4.92 -4.59
CA ASP A 142 -1.34 -4.36 -5.94
C ASP A 142 -0.09 -3.51 -6.18
N GLU A 143 0.74 -3.28 -5.16
CA GLU A 143 1.95 -2.46 -5.26
C GLU A 143 3.19 -3.22 -4.79
N ALA A 144 4.32 -3.00 -5.48
CA ALA A 144 5.63 -3.51 -5.06
C ALA A 144 6.76 -2.56 -5.47
N TYR A 145 7.79 -2.47 -4.61
CA TYR A 145 9.11 -1.98 -5.02
C TYR A 145 9.97 -3.15 -5.48
N ILE A 146 10.76 -2.91 -6.54
CA ILE A 146 11.63 -3.91 -7.15
C ILE A 146 13.01 -3.27 -7.31
N ASP A 147 14.02 -3.83 -6.65
CA ASP A 147 15.40 -3.35 -6.76
C ASP A 147 16.09 -4.01 -7.95
N MET A 148 16.21 -3.27 -9.04
CA MET A 148 16.84 -3.68 -10.30
C MET A 148 18.33 -3.33 -10.36
N SER A 149 18.90 -2.79 -9.29
CA SER A 149 20.27 -2.27 -9.30
C SER A 149 21.29 -3.27 -9.82
N ALA A 150 21.22 -4.53 -9.38
CA ALA A 150 22.16 -5.57 -9.82
C ALA A 150 22.07 -5.89 -11.32
N LEU A 151 20.94 -5.62 -11.95
CA LEU A 151 20.66 -5.96 -13.37
C LEU A 151 20.88 -4.81 -14.35
N CYS A 152 21.05 -3.57 -13.86
CA CYS A 152 20.99 -2.37 -14.68
C CYS A 152 22.22 -1.46 -14.55
N GLN A 153 23.38 -1.98 -14.15
CA GLN A 153 24.57 -1.13 -13.96
C GLN A 153 25.08 -0.53 -15.25
N ALA A 154 25.41 0.75 -15.23
CA ALA A 154 26.04 1.53 -16.31
C ALA A 154 27.18 2.39 -15.74
N GLU A 155 27.74 3.29 -16.56
CA GLU A 155 28.83 4.16 -16.16
C GLU A 155 28.41 5.24 -15.16
N ASP A 156 27.13 5.65 -15.20
CA ASP A 156 26.55 6.63 -14.29
C ASP A 156 25.13 6.23 -13.84
N ALA A 157 24.57 7.01 -12.92
CA ALA A 157 23.27 6.76 -12.35
C ALA A 157 22.15 6.82 -13.41
N ASP A 158 22.15 7.86 -14.25
CA ASP A 158 21.12 8.03 -15.28
C ASP A 158 21.23 6.98 -16.39
N GLY A 159 22.44 6.58 -16.76
CA GLY A 159 22.68 5.45 -17.65
C GLY A 159 22.12 4.13 -17.10
N SER A 160 22.29 3.89 -15.80
CA SER A 160 21.72 2.72 -15.11
C SER A 160 20.18 2.75 -15.14
N LEU A 161 19.56 3.91 -14.89
CA LEU A 161 18.12 4.09 -15.00
C LEU A 161 17.61 3.88 -16.42
N LEU A 162 18.32 4.37 -17.44
CA LEU A 162 17.94 4.19 -18.84
C LEU A 162 18.01 2.72 -19.27
N ARG A 163 19.01 1.95 -18.82
CA ARG A 163 19.10 0.50 -19.06
C ARG A 163 17.93 -0.28 -18.46
N ALA A 164 17.30 0.24 -17.44
CA ALA A 164 16.17 -0.40 -16.77
C ALA A 164 14.84 -0.24 -17.53
N VAL A 165 14.69 0.79 -18.37
CA VAL A 165 13.43 1.09 -19.09
C VAL A 165 12.93 -0.08 -19.95
N PRO A 166 13.75 -0.76 -20.77
CA PRO A 166 13.32 -1.94 -21.51
C PRO A 166 12.80 -3.06 -20.63
N LEU A 167 13.44 -3.30 -19.46
CA LEU A 167 13.02 -4.34 -18.51
C LEU A 167 11.68 -3.99 -17.86
N ALA A 168 11.47 -2.73 -17.51
CA ALA A 168 10.17 -2.26 -17.00
C ALA A 168 9.05 -2.45 -18.03
N ARG A 169 9.33 -2.14 -19.32
CA ARG A 169 8.38 -2.35 -20.43
C ARG A 169 8.08 -3.84 -20.62
N GLN A 170 9.09 -4.69 -20.57
CA GLN A 170 8.92 -6.15 -20.68
C GLN A 170 8.08 -6.70 -19.53
N LEU A 171 8.31 -6.25 -18.30
CA LEU A 171 7.52 -6.66 -17.13
C LEU A 171 6.04 -6.27 -17.28
N LYS A 172 5.75 -5.04 -17.72
CA LYS A 172 4.39 -4.58 -18.03
C LYS A 172 3.72 -5.45 -19.11
N GLN A 173 4.43 -5.74 -20.19
CA GLN A 173 3.93 -6.57 -21.28
C GLN A 173 3.62 -8.00 -20.82
N ARG A 174 4.46 -8.59 -19.98
CA ARG A 174 4.21 -9.91 -19.39
C ARG A 174 2.96 -9.92 -18.53
N ILE A 175 2.82 -8.97 -17.62
CA ILE A 175 1.61 -8.86 -16.78
C ILE A 175 0.37 -8.73 -17.68
N CYS A 176 0.42 -7.88 -18.69
CA CYS A 176 -0.69 -7.68 -19.61
C CYS A 176 -1.03 -8.95 -20.42
N SER A 177 -0.04 -9.64 -20.97
CA SER A 177 -0.25 -10.85 -21.76
C SER A 177 -0.75 -12.04 -20.93
N GLU A 178 -0.20 -12.23 -19.73
CA GLU A 178 -0.53 -13.37 -18.89
C GLU A 178 -1.80 -13.15 -18.05
N ARG A 179 -2.03 -11.91 -17.58
CA ARG A 179 -3.14 -11.61 -16.66
C ARG A 179 -4.23 -10.72 -17.27
N ARG A 180 -4.03 -10.13 -18.45
CA ARG A 180 -4.94 -9.16 -19.11
C ARG A 180 -5.28 -7.99 -18.18
N LEU A 181 -4.29 -7.54 -17.42
CA LEU A 181 -4.35 -6.40 -16.52
C LEU A 181 -3.19 -5.46 -16.86
N THR A 182 -3.39 -4.16 -16.70
CA THR A 182 -2.33 -3.17 -16.88
C THR A 182 -1.71 -2.79 -15.53
N ALA A 183 -0.44 -2.44 -15.60
CA ALA A 183 0.31 -1.89 -14.48
C ALA A 183 1.03 -0.62 -14.92
N THR A 184 1.16 0.33 -14.03
CA THR A 184 2.02 1.50 -14.21
C THR A 184 3.31 1.30 -13.44
N ILE A 185 4.46 1.59 -14.06
CA ILE A 185 5.77 1.46 -13.44
C ILE A 185 6.48 2.82 -13.43
N GLY A 186 6.95 3.21 -12.25
CA GLY A 186 7.90 4.30 -12.08
C GLY A 186 9.31 3.76 -11.91
N VAL A 187 10.29 4.38 -12.61
CA VAL A 187 11.70 4.03 -12.56
C VAL A 187 12.49 5.20 -12.00
N ALA A 188 13.24 4.99 -10.94
CA ALA A 188 14.06 6.04 -10.32
C ALA A 188 15.18 5.45 -9.44
N ALA A 189 16.05 6.30 -8.90
CA ALA A 189 17.15 5.88 -8.04
C ALA A 189 16.74 5.56 -6.59
N ASN A 190 15.50 5.83 -6.19
CA ASN A 190 15.01 5.55 -4.84
C ASN A 190 13.49 5.32 -4.78
N LYS A 191 13.02 4.84 -3.62
CA LYS A 191 11.61 4.49 -3.40
C LYS A 191 10.66 5.67 -3.58
N LEU A 192 11.02 6.84 -3.05
CA LEU A 192 10.20 8.05 -3.13
C LEU A 192 9.93 8.43 -4.59
N LEU A 193 11.01 8.58 -5.36
CA LEU A 193 10.91 9.00 -6.76
C LEU A 193 10.23 7.95 -7.63
N ALA A 194 10.52 6.65 -7.41
CA ALA A 194 9.87 5.57 -8.15
C ALA A 194 8.35 5.56 -7.91
N LYS A 195 7.89 5.81 -6.67
CA LYS A 195 6.46 5.91 -6.38
C LYS A 195 5.82 7.14 -7.03
N ILE A 196 6.45 8.30 -6.96
CA ILE A 196 5.96 9.51 -7.64
C ILE A 196 5.89 9.29 -9.14
N ALA A 197 6.91 8.66 -9.73
CA ALA A 197 6.94 8.34 -11.16
C ALA A 197 5.79 7.41 -11.57
N SER A 198 5.46 6.40 -10.76
CA SER A 198 4.36 5.49 -11.07
C SER A 198 2.97 6.16 -11.04
N ASP A 199 2.81 7.27 -10.30
CA ASP A 199 1.55 8.01 -10.26
C ASP A 199 1.40 9.03 -11.40
N HIS A 200 2.50 9.39 -12.09
CA HIS A 200 2.55 10.52 -13.03
C HIS A 200 1.77 10.28 -14.33
N GLN A 201 1.83 9.07 -14.89
CA GLN A 201 1.22 8.73 -16.20
C GLN A 201 0.22 7.57 -16.12
N LYS A 202 -0.54 7.42 -15.02
CA LYS A 202 -1.61 6.42 -14.91
C LYS A 202 -2.76 6.71 -15.88
N PRO A 203 -3.38 5.68 -16.50
CA PRO A 203 -3.06 4.25 -16.45
C PRO A 203 -2.02 3.83 -17.49
N ASP A 204 -1.51 2.60 -17.31
CA ASP A 204 -0.60 1.89 -18.22
C ASP A 204 0.68 2.68 -18.56
N GLY A 205 1.09 3.56 -17.64
CA GLY A 205 2.23 4.45 -17.77
C GLY A 205 3.57 3.76 -17.51
N LEU A 206 4.63 4.41 -18.00
CA LEU A 206 6.02 4.10 -17.68
C LEU A 206 6.79 5.42 -17.62
N THR A 207 7.13 5.83 -16.40
CA THR A 207 7.81 7.11 -16.16
C THR A 207 9.17 6.87 -15.53
N LEU A 208 10.21 7.50 -16.06
CA LEU A 208 11.55 7.55 -15.50
C LEU A 208 11.79 8.95 -14.93
N ILE A 209 12.28 9.03 -13.70
CA ILE A 209 12.81 10.28 -13.09
C ILE A 209 14.32 10.12 -12.97
N SER A 210 15.07 10.92 -13.74
CA SER A 210 16.53 10.92 -13.73
C SER A 210 17.09 11.61 -12.49
N GLU A 211 18.32 11.26 -12.12
CA GLU A 211 19.02 11.93 -11.01
C GLU A 211 19.31 13.41 -11.31
N LYS A 212 19.60 13.73 -12.58
CA LYS A 212 19.85 15.11 -13.02
C LYS A 212 18.61 16.01 -12.94
N GLU A 213 17.43 15.48 -13.21
CA GLU A 213 16.20 16.27 -13.34
C GLU A 213 15.28 16.16 -12.13
N LYS A 214 15.54 15.26 -11.18
CA LYS A 214 14.63 14.96 -10.05
C LYS A 214 14.14 16.19 -9.29
N VAL A 215 15.03 17.13 -8.99
CA VAL A 215 14.67 18.34 -8.23
C VAL A 215 13.69 19.21 -9.04
N GLN A 216 14.01 19.42 -10.32
CA GLN A 216 13.16 20.21 -11.22
C GLN A 216 11.82 19.51 -11.51
N PHE A 217 11.84 18.17 -11.68
CA PHE A 217 10.63 17.39 -11.88
C PHE A 217 9.66 17.49 -10.69
N LEU A 218 10.19 17.50 -9.48
CA LEU A 218 9.39 17.58 -8.27
C LEU A 218 8.76 18.97 -8.05
N ARG A 219 9.39 20.05 -8.49
CA ARG A 219 8.96 21.43 -8.19
C ARG A 219 7.47 21.74 -8.43
N PRO A 220 6.87 21.38 -9.58
CA PRO A 220 5.46 21.71 -9.86
C PRO A 220 4.46 20.81 -9.13
N LEU A 221 4.91 19.73 -8.48
CA LEU A 221 4.01 18.79 -7.82
C LEU A 221 3.45 19.39 -6.53
N PRO A 222 2.19 19.11 -6.17
CA PRO A 222 1.64 19.50 -4.89
C PRO A 222 2.39 18.78 -3.75
N VAL A 223 2.54 19.41 -2.58
CA VAL A 223 3.26 18.84 -1.42
C VAL A 223 2.74 17.46 -1.01
N ARG A 224 1.46 17.19 -1.21
CA ARG A 224 0.83 15.89 -0.93
C ARG A 224 1.35 14.74 -1.79
N ALA A 225 2.08 15.02 -2.87
CA ALA A 225 2.75 14.00 -3.68
C ALA A 225 3.93 13.35 -2.93
N LEU A 226 4.46 14.02 -1.92
CA LEU A 226 5.55 13.50 -1.11
C LEU A 226 5.04 12.46 -0.10
N TYR A 227 5.75 11.35 0.01
CA TYR A 227 5.44 10.29 0.96
C TYR A 227 5.36 10.82 2.40
N GLY A 228 4.29 10.45 3.11
CA GLY A 228 4.05 10.89 4.49
C GLY A 228 3.29 12.23 4.62
N VAL A 229 3.03 12.95 3.52
CA VAL A 229 2.21 14.16 3.53
C VAL A 229 0.74 13.78 3.32
N GLY A 230 0.01 13.62 4.44
CA GLY A 230 -1.45 13.45 4.44
C GLY A 230 -2.17 14.81 4.56
N GLN A 231 -3.51 14.78 4.57
CA GLN A 231 -4.36 15.99 4.65
C GLN A 231 -3.99 16.96 5.79
N VAL A 232 -3.61 16.43 6.96
CA VAL A 232 -3.23 17.26 8.12
C VAL A 232 -1.93 18.01 7.83
N THR A 233 -0.90 17.29 7.38
CA THR A 233 0.40 17.90 7.05
C THR A 233 0.28 18.87 5.87
N GLU A 234 -0.45 18.50 4.81
CA GLU A 234 -0.77 19.39 3.68
C GLU A 234 -1.44 20.68 4.17
N GLY A 235 -2.45 20.57 5.03
CA GLY A 235 -3.13 21.74 5.59
C GLY A 235 -2.23 22.64 6.46
N ILE A 236 -1.24 22.07 7.15
CA ILE A 236 -0.25 22.85 7.91
C ILE A 236 0.69 23.59 6.94
N LEU A 237 1.22 22.89 5.94
CA LEU A 237 2.11 23.46 4.94
C LEU A 237 1.43 24.58 4.14
N ASN A 238 0.21 24.35 3.66
CA ASN A 238 -0.55 25.35 2.90
C ASN A 238 -0.81 26.63 3.70
N ARG A 239 -1.08 26.52 5.02
CA ARG A 239 -1.20 27.71 5.88
C ARG A 239 0.10 28.50 6.03
N ALA A 240 1.24 27.84 5.81
CA ALA A 240 2.57 28.46 5.80
C ALA A 240 2.98 28.97 4.40
N GLY A 241 2.06 28.94 3.41
CA GLY A 241 2.34 29.36 2.04
C GLY A 241 3.12 28.33 1.21
N VAL A 242 3.13 27.04 1.63
CA VAL A 242 3.86 25.96 0.95
C VAL A 242 2.81 25.00 0.34
N GLU A 243 2.50 25.20 -0.94
CA GLU A 243 1.52 24.39 -1.69
C GLU A 243 2.18 23.36 -2.59
N THR A 244 3.31 23.74 -3.18
CA THR A 244 4.07 22.87 -4.10
C THR A 244 5.36 22.38 -3.47
N VAL A 245 5.94 21.35 -4.07
CA VAL A 245 7.28 20.88 -3.68
C VAL A 245 8.33 21.96 -3.95
N GLY A 246 8.14 22.80 -4.98
CA GLY A 246 8.99 23.95 -5.26
C GLY A 246 8.99 24.96 -4.11
N ASP A 247 7.81 25.31 -3.59
CA ASP A 247 7.71 26.19 -2.41
C ASP A 247 8.42 25.56 -1.20
N LEU A 248 8.31 24.24 -1.04
CA LEU A 248 8.98 23.53 0.04
C LEU A 248 10.52 23.51 -0.12
N GLN A 249 11.02 23.39 -1.37
CA GLN A 249 12.46 23.50 -1.67
C GLN A 249 13.00 24.87 -1.32
N ASP A 250 12.24 25.91 -1.63
CA ASP A 250 12.64 27.32 -1.45
C ASP A 250 12.27 27.86 -0.05
N TYR A 251 11.55 27.09 0.78
CA TYR A 251 11.10 27.52 2.10
C TYR A 251 12.28 27.83 3.04
N PRO A 252 12.46 29.09 3.50
CA PRO A 252 13.61 29.49 4.29
C PRO A 252 13.51 29.12 5.78
N GLY A 253 12.29 28.78 6.25
CA GLY A 253 12.02 28.53 7.67
C GLY A 253 12.39 27.13 8.13
N ASP A 254 12.30 26.91 9.44
CA ASP A 254 12.49 25.59 10.03
C ASP A 254 11.23 24.72 9.86
N LEU A 255 11.32 23.71 9.02
CA LEU A 255 10.22 22.74 8.81
C LEU A 255 9.92 21.92 10.08
N ARG A 256 10.86 21.78 11.00
CA ARG A 256 10.62 21.10 12.28
C ARG A 256 9.62 21.87 13.13
N ALA A 257 9.63 23.20 13.07
CA ALA A 257 8.63 24.03 13.75
C ALA A 257 7.21 23.86 13.19
N LEU A 258 7.08 23.52 11.89
CA LEU A 258 5.78 23.31 11.23
C LEU A 258 5.23 21.89 11.42
N VAL A 259 6.04 20.87 11.12
CA VAL A 259 5.60 19.47 11.00
C VAL A 259 6.34 18.52 11.94
N GLY A 260 6.97 19.04 12.98
CA GLY A 260 7.65 18.26 14.01
C GLY A 260 8.86 17.50 13.48
N SER A 261 9.11 16.31 14.05
CA SER A 261 10.26 15.46 13.70
C SER A 261 10.33 15.04 12.23
N PHE A 262 9.21 15.15 11.50
CA PHE A 262 9.17 14.84 10.06
C PHE A 262 9.80 15.93 9.19
N GLY A 263 9.97 17.16 9.68
CA GLY A 263 10.48 18.30 8.92
C GLY A 263 11.80 18.07 8.18
N PRO A 264 12.86 17.56 8.84
CA PRO A 264 14.14 17.26 8.17
C PRO A 264 14.01 16.24 7.04
N THR A 265 13.25 15.16 7.26
CA THR A 265 12.96 14.14 6.23
C THR A 265 12.19 14.74 5.06
N LEU A 266 11.21 15.58 5.34
CA LEU A 266 10.40 16.23 4.32
C LEU A 266 11.24 17.13 3.42
N ARG A 267 12.25 17.84 3.98
CA ARG A 267 13.20 18.62 3.18
C ARG A 267 14.05 17.76 2.26
N GLN A 268 14.54 16.62 2.74
CA GLN A 268 15.26 15.65 1.91
C GLN A 268 14.37 15.13 0.78
N PHE A 269 13.12 14.78 1.08
CA PHE A 269 12.15 14.31 0.10
C PHE A 269 11.84 15.37 -0.96
N ALA A 270 11.74 16.64 -0.59
CA ALA A 270 11.57 17.73 -1.56
C ALA A 270 12.73 17.85 -2.56
N LEU A 271 13.94 17.43 -2.16
CA LEU A 271 15.11 17.37 -3.03
C LEU A 271 15.29 16.02 -3.74
N GLY A 272 14.29 15.12 -3.63
CA GLY A 272 14.36 13.79 -4.23
C GLY A 272 15.36 12.85 -3.56
N GLN A 273 15.68 13.07 -2.29
CA GLN A 273 16.60 12.25 -1.52
C GLN A 273 15.85 11.28 -0.63
N ASP A 274 16.07 9.97 -0.83
CA ASP A 274 15.46 8.89 -0.03
C ASP A 274 16.41 7.69 0.02
N ASN A 275 17.05 7.51 1.16
CA ASN A 275 18.03 6.44 1.37
C ASN A 275 17.44 5.17 1.99
N ARG A 276 16.10 5.10 2.16
CA ARG A 276 15.45 3.92 2.73
C ARG A 276 15.75 2.70 1.86
N PRO A 277 16.20 1.58 2.46
CA PRO A 277 16.35 0.32 1.75
C PRO A 277 14.97 -0.29 1.45
N LEU A 278 14.95 -1.36 0.64
CA LEU A 278 13.79 -2.24 0.56
C LEU A 278 13.65 -3.03 1.87
N GLU A 279 12.43 -3.09 2.40
CA GLU A 279 12.11 -3.85 3.61
C GLU A 279 11.67 -5.26 3.19
N LEU A 280 12.48 -6.27 3.53
CA LEU A 280 12.23 -7.66 3.12
C LEU A 280 11.62 -8.50 4.25
N GLY A 281 11.40 -7.90 5.41
CA GLY A 281 10.90 -8.58 6.61
C GLY A 281 9.40 -8.42 6.79
N ASP A 282 8.74 -9.52 7.13
CA ASP A 282 7.33 -9.57 7.55
C ASP A 282 7.17 -9.31 9.06
N ASP A 283 7.81 -8.29 9.61
CA ASP A 283 7.70 -7.97 11.04
C ASP A 283 6.30 -7.44 11.38
N ILE A 284 5.40 -8.39 11.64
CA ILE A 284 4.03 -8.06 12.03
C ILE A 284 4.01 -7.55 13.47
N LYS A 285 3.68 -6.27 13.61
CA LYS A 285 3.61 -5.61 14.91
C LYS A 285 2.28 -5.83 15.63
N SER A 286 1.20 -6.06 14.88
CA SER A 286 -0.15 -6.27 15.43
C SER A 286 -1.04 -7.06 14.47
N ILE A 287 -2.06 -7.71 15.02
CA ILE A 287 -3.13 -8.39 14.29
C ILE A 287 -4.46 -7.86 14.82
N SER A 288 -5.33 -7.35 13.94
CA SER A 288 -6.63 -6.83 14.35
C SER A 288 -7.74 -7.10 13.34
N GLY A 289 -8.98 -6.99 13.81
CA GLY A 289 -10.20 -6.95 13.02
C GLY A 289 -11.12 -5.84 13.53
N GLU A 290 -11.90 -5.24 12.63
CA GLU A 290 -12.88 -4.19 12.95
C GLU A 290 -14.17 -4.47 12.16
N GLU A 291 -15.31 -4.27 12.82
CA GLU A 291 -16.64 -4.38 12.21
C GLU A 291 -17.37 -3.04 12.33
N THR A 292 -17.84 -2.52 11.21
CA THR A 292 -18.74 -1.36 11.19
C THR A 292 -20.17 -1.83 11.05
N PHE A 293 -20.97 -1.67 12.10
CA PHE A 293 -22.36 -2.11 12.11
C PHE A 293 -23.22 -1.33 11.13
N LEU A 294 -24.18 -1.98 10.48
CA LEU A 294 -25.12 -1.34 9.57
C LEU A 294 -25.97 -0.26 10.27
N ARG A 295 -26.30 -0.50 11.56
CA ARG A 295 -26.92 0.48 12.48
C ARG A 295 -26.12 0.47 13.78
N ASP A 296 -26.04 1.63 14.43
CA ASP A 296 -25.39 1.73 15.73
C ASP A 296 -26.11 0.82 16.72
N THR A 297 -25.35 0.10 17.55
CA THR A 297 -25.90 -0.90 18.47
C THR A 297 -25.17 -0.90 19.81
N ASP A 298 -25.93 -1.10 20.90
CA ASP A 298 -25.45 -1.40 22.25
C ASP A 298 -25.91 -2.79 22.73
N ASP A 299 -26.54 -3.57 21.83
CA ASP A 299 -26.96 -4.93 22.13
C ASP A 299 -25.75 -5.80 22.48
N ARG A 300 -25.72 -6.21 23.75
CA ARG A 300 -24.63 -7.03 24.31
C ARG A 300 -24.47 -8.38 23.59
N LYS A 301 -25.54 -8.95 23.04
CA LYS A 301 -25.46 -10.22 22.29
C LYS A 301 -24.72 -10.01 20.99
N VAL A 302 -25.07 -8.94 20.23
CA VAL A 302 -24.41 -8.55 18.98
C VAL A 302 -22.93 -8.23 19.21
N LEU A 303 -22.63 -7.39 20.20
CA LEU A 303 -21.24 -6.99 20.51
C LEU A 303 -20.38 -8.18 20.95
N ARG A 304 -20.92 -9.09 21.76
CA ARG A 304 -20.22 -10.32 22.18
C ARG A 304 -19.99 -11.29 21.02
N ALA A 305 -20.96 -11.44 20.12
CA ALA A 305 -20.80 -12.26 18.93
C ALA A 305 -19.67 -11.71 18.04
N CYS A 306 -19.68 -10.41 17.75
CA CYS A 306 -18.65 -9.71 17.01
C CYS A 306 -17.25 -9.91 17.60
N LEU A 307 -17.09 -9.69 18.94
CA LEU A 307 -15.79 -9.93 19.60
C LEU A 307 -15.35 -11.38 19.55
N ARG A 308 -16.27 -12.34 19.61
CA ARG A 308 -15.95 -13.77 19.54
C ARG A 308 -15.42 -14.15 18.16
N GLU A 309 -16.06 -13.66 17.11
CA GLU A 309 -15.62 -13.89 15.72
C GLU A 309 -14.26 -13.25 15.47
N GLN A 310 -14.06 -12.01 15.89
CA GLN A 310 -12.76 -11.32 15.77
C GLN A 310 -11.66 -12.05 16.56
N ALA A 311 -11.94 -12.51 17.77
CA ALA A 311 -10.99 -13.28 18.58
C ALA A 311 -10.61 -14.60 17.92
N ALA A 312 -11.57 -15.30 17.31
CA ALA A 312 -11.32 -16.54 16.59
C ALA A 312 -10.43 -16.31 15.36
N ASP A 313 -10.69 -15.26 14.56
CA ASP A 313 -9.85 -14.90 13.43
C ASP A 313 -8.42 -14.52 13.86
N ILE A 314 -8.30 -13.68 14.91
CA ILE A 314 -6.99 -13.27 15.45
C ILE A 314 -6.21 -14.50 15.93
N ALA A 315 -6.80 -15.39 16.71
CA ALA A 315 -6.13 -16.60 17.18
C ALA A 315 -5.69 -17.52 16.03
N ALA A 316 -6.54 -17.69 15.00
CA ALA A 316 -6.18 -18.44 13.81
C ALA A 316 -4.99 -17.83 13.06
N ARG A 317 -4.91 -16.51 13.01
CA ARG A 317 -3.80 -15.77 12.38
C ARG A 317 -2.52 -15.87 13.20
N LEU A 318 -2.58 -15.78 14.54
CA LEU A 318 -1.46 -16.01 15.44
C LEU A 318 -0.90 -17.44 15.27
N LYS A 319 -1.78 -18.44 15.28
CA LYS A 319 -1.40 -19.85 15.12
C LYS A 319 -0.68 -20.12 13.79
N ARG A 320 -1.20 -19.59 12.67
CA ARG A 320 -0.56 -19.74 11.34
C ARG A 320 0.85 -19.17 11.31
N ARG A 321 1.13 -18.16 12.11
CA ARG A 321 2.42 -17.47 12.16
C ARG A 321 3.31 -17.91 13.32
N ARG A 322 2.83 -18.85 14.14
CA ARG A 322 3.52 -19.32 15.36
C ARG A 322 3.86 -18.16 16.30
N LEU A 323 2.93 -17.20 16.47
CA LEU A 323 3.09 -16.04 17.34
C LEU A 323 2.16 -16.13 18.54
N GLY A 324 2.59 -15.57 19.67
CA GLY A 324 1.80 -15.20 20.81
C GLY A 324 1.74 -13.69 20.97
N ALA A 325 0.69 -13.18 21.59
CA ALA A 325 0.49 -11.75 21.80
C ALA A 325 0.48 -11.41 23.29
N HIS A 326 1.11 -10.30 23.67
CA HIS A 326 1.12 -9.85 25.07
C HIS A 326 0.16 -8.69 25.32
N THR A 327 -0.36 -8.04 24.30
CA THR A 327 -1.27 -6.90 24.44
C THR A 327 -2.58 -7.17 23.69
N VAL A 328 -3.71 -6.98 24.39
CA VAL A 328 -5.06 -6.95 23.78
C VAL A 328 -5.54 -5.52 23.77
N GLN A 329 -6.11 -5.07 22.66
CA GLN A 329 -6.69 -3.74 22.51
C GLN A 329 -8.11 -3.83 21.96
N VAL A 330 -8.97 -2.96 22.45
CA VAL A 330 -10.34 -2.77 21.96
C VAL A 330 -10.48 -1.35 21.44
N LYS A 331 -11.06 -1.22 20.26
CA LYS A 331 -11.40 0.04 19.61
C LYS A 331 -12.91 0.14 19.49
N VAL A 332 -13.47 1.23 19.94
CA VAL A 332 -14.89 1.56 19.70
C VAL A 332 -15.00 2.89 18.98
N ARG A 333 -16.00 3.00 18.11
CA ARG A 333 -16.37 4.26 17.49
C ARG A 333 -17.85 4.47 17.62
N TYR A 334 -18.26 5.65 18.03
CA TYR A 334 -19.66 6.04 18.14
C TYR A 334 -20.17 6.67 16.84
N GLY A 335 -21.49 6.93 16.78
CA GLY A 335 -22.14 7.51 15.62
C GLY A 335 -21.63 8.88 15.20
N ASP A 336 -21.12 9.68 16.12
CA ASP A 336 -20.47 10.97 15.90
C ASP A 336 -18.99 10.88 15.50
N PHE A 337 -18.51 9.66 15.20
CA PHE A 337 -17.12 9.33 14.86
C PHE A 337 -16.10 9.50 16.00
N THR A 338 -16.51 9.85 17.21
CA THR A 338 -15.64 9.78 18.39
C THR A 338 -15.11 8.34 18.53
N THR A 339 -13.80 8.21 18.59
CA THR A 339 -13.12 6.90 18.67
C THR A 339 -12.36 6.80 19.98
N LEU A 340 -12.55 5.70 20.70
CA LEU A 340 -11.80 5.37 21.89
C LEU A 340 -11.07 4.04 21.68
N MET A 341 -9.84 3.98 22.20
CA MET A 341 -9.05 2.74 22.27
C MET A 341 -8.63 2.49 23.71
N ARG A 342 -8.66 1.23 24.13
CA ARG A 342 -8.15 0.77 25.42
C ARG A 342 -7.40 -0.52 25.23
N GLN A 343 -6.36 -0.70 26.00
CA GLN A 343 -5.53 -1.89 25.94
C GLN A 343 -5.15 -2.41 27.31
N ILE A 344 -4.78 -3.68 27.35
CA ILE A 344 -4.19 -4.35 28.50
C ILE A 344 -3.03 -5.22 28.03
N THR A 345 -1.95 -5.21 28.78
CA THR A 345 -0.79 -6.05 28.54
C THR A 345 -0.71 -7.12 29.63
N VAL A 346 -0.37 -8.33 29.24
CA VAL A 346 -0.25 -9.50 30.10
C VAL A 346 1.16 -10.10 29.97
N GLU A 347 1.61 -10.80 31.00
CA GLU A 347 2.94 -11.42 31.07
C GLU A 347 3.00 -12.66 30.17
N ASP A 348 1.98 -13.53 30.24
CA ASP A 348 1.92 -14.75 29.45
C ASP A 348 1.44 -14.47 28.02
N PRO A 349 2.05 -15.11 27.01
CA PRO A 349 1.65 -14.93 25.62
C PRO A 349 0.26 -15.54 25.35
N LEU A 350 -0.63 -14.76 24.80
CA LEU A 350 -1.97 -15.16 24.40
C LEU A 350 -1.94 -15.80 23.02
N THR A 351 -2.44 -17.01 22.89
CA THR A 351 -2.58 -17.75 21.63
C THR A 351 -4.03 -18.15 21.36
N GLU A 352 -4.84 -18.26 22.44
CA GLU A 352 -6.17 -18.83 22.37
C GLU A 352 -7.26 -17.76 22.22
N ALA A 353 -8.23 -18.02 21.35
CA ALA A 353 -9.37 -17.16 21.10
C ALA A 353 -10.17 -16.83 22.35
N LYS A 354 -10.29 -17.81 23.28
CA LYS A 354 -11.04 -17.66 24.54
C LYS A 354 -10.45 -16.55 25.41
N ASP A 355 -9.13 -16.49 25.54
CA ASP A 355 -8.46 -15.53 26.42
C ASP A 355 -8.45 -14.12 25.80
N ILE A 356 -8.21 -14.02 24.50
CA ILE A 356 -8.32 -12.76 23.73
C ILE A 356 -9.76 -12.20 23.85
N TYR A 357 -10.77 -13.05 23.68
CA TYR A 357 -12.18 -12.67 23.85
C TYR A 357 -12.51 -12.18 25.28
N ARG A 358 -12.03 -12.92 26.29
CA ARG A 358 -12.26 -12.55 27.71
C ARG A 358 -11.68 -11.19 28.05
N LEU A 359 -10.45 -10.91 27.61
CA LEU A 359 -9.80 -9.63 27.81
C LEU A 359 -10.47 -8.51 27.01
N GLY A 360 -10.93 -8.78 25.79
CA GLY A 360 -11.75 -7.83 25.02
C GLY A 360 -13.05 -7.45 25.73
N CYS A 361 -13.80 -8.44 26.28
CA CYS A 361 -14.99 -8.19 27.08
C CYS A 361 -14.69 -7.43 28.37
N PHE A 362 -13.58 -7.79 29.05
CA PHE A 362 -13.15 -7.09 30.26
C PHE A 362 -12.88 -5.61 30.00
N LEU A 363 -12.14 -5.27 28.91
CA LEU A 363 -11.87 -3.89 28.53
C LEU A 363 -13.15 -3.10 28.23
N LEU A 364 -14.11 -3.70 27.49
CA LEU A 364 -15.40 -3.04 27.24
C LEU A 364 -16.16 -2.72 28.53
N GLY A 365 -16.15 -3.63 29.50
CA GLY A 365 -16.85 -3.46 30.77
C GLY A 365 -16.16 -2.50 31.72
N ARG A 366 -14.87 -2.73 32.01
CA ARG A 366 -14.05 -1.92 32.92
C ARG A 366 -14.03 -0.45 32.54
N GLU A 367 -13.82 -0.17 31.24
CA GLU A 367 -13.69 1.19 30.73
C GLU A 367 -15.03 1.82 30.32
N LYS A 368 -16.14 1.13 30.57
CA LYS A 368 -17.50 1.58 30.24
C LYS A 368 -17.63 2.06 28.77
N LEU A 369 -16.96 1.37 27.84
CA LEU A 369 -16.87 1.79 26.42
C LEU A 369 -18.20 1.67 25.68
N VAL A 370 -19.20 0.96 26.21
CA VAL A 370 -20.56 0.88 25.67
C VAL A 370 -21.47 1.81 26.47
N SER A 371 -21.11 3.09 26.55
CA SER A 371 -21.93 4.13 27.20
C SER A 371 -23.07 4.64 26.31
N ARG A 372 -23.00 4.36 25.04
CA ARG A 372 -23.98 4.68 23.98
C ARG A 372 -23.80 3.71 22.82
N PRO A 373 -24.77 3.59 21.88
CA PRO A 373 -24.67 2.67 20.74
C PRO A 373 -23.39 2.86 19.93
N LEU A 374 -22.75 1.74 19.59
CA LEU A 374 -21.49 1.71 18.84
C LEU A 374 -21.74 1.63 17.34
N ARG A 375 -21.06 2.47 16.59
CA ARG A 375 -20.95 2.41 15.15
C ARG A 375 -19.95 1.33 14.69
N LEU A 376 -18.85 1.15 15.43
CA LEU A 376 -17.78 0.22 15.12
C LEU A 376 -17.23 -0.40 16.41
N LEU A 377 -16.91 -1.68 16.30
CA LEU A 377 -16.19 -2.43 17.33
C LEU A 377 -14.99 -3.14 16.69
N GLY A 378 -13.81 -2.96 17.26
CA GLY A 378 -12.57 -3.59 16.85
C GLY A 378 -11.88 -4.28 18.00
N LEU A 379 -11.27 -5.42 17.72
CA LEU A 379 -10.40 -6.18 18.60
C LEU A 379 -9.05 -6.36 17.92
N GLY A 380 -7.97 -6.18 18.67
CA GLY A 380 -6.63 -6.34 18.18
C GLY A 380 -5.69 -6.88 19.22
N VAL A 381 -4.57 -7.41 18.75
CA VAL A 381 -3.45 -7.86 19.58
C VAL A 381 -2.15 -7.27 19.06
N ALA A 382 -1.23 -7.00 19.98
CA ALA A 382 0.08 -6.41 19.70
C ALA A 382 1.16 -7.02 20.59
N SER A 383 2.40 -6.51 20.50
CA SER A 383 3.55 -7.07 21.21
C SER A 383 3.70 -8.55 20.90
N LEU A 384 3.73 -8.84 19.59
CA LEU A 384 3.79 -10.20 19.07
C LEU A 384 5.21 -10.76 19.25
N ARG A 385 5.29 -11.99 19.77
CA ARG A 385 6.56 -12.73 19.93
C ARG A 385 6.34 -14.20 19.59
N GLU A 386 7.41 -14.90 19.22
CA GLU A 386 7.36 -16.35 19.19
C GLU A 386 7.10 -16.86 20.62
N PRO A 387 6.16 -17.80 20.83
CA PRO A 387 5.98 -18.39 22.14
C PRO A 387 7.31 -19.03 22.55
N SER A 388 7.96 -18.52 23.57
CA SER A 388 9.10 -19.19 24.16
C SER A 388 8.64 -20.58 24.58
N GLY A 389 9.25 -21.63 24.00
CA GLY A 389 9.00 -23.00 24.46
C GLY A 389 9.22 -23.03 25.96
N GLN A 390 8.21 -23.45 26.72
CA GLN A 390 8.41 -23.74 28.13
C GLN A 390 9.48 -24.82 28.17
N GLN A 391 10.67 -24.47 28.60
CA GLN A 391 11.69 -25.44 28.96
C GLN A 391 11.13 -26.23 30.13
N LEU A 392 10.66 -27.44 29.85
CA LEU A 392 10.28 -28.37 30.90
C LEU A 392 11.51 -28.59 31.77
N VAL A 393 11.53 -28.00 32.95
CA VAL A 393 12.48 -28.36 33.98
C VAL A 393 12.10 -29.77 34.43
N LEU A 394 12.84 -30.75 33.96
CA LEU A 394 12.81 -32.10 34.51
C LEU A 394 13.39 -32.01 35.93
N LEU A 395 12.49 -32.06 36.94
CA LEU A 395 12.83 -32.27 38.33
C LEU A 395 13.23 -33.73 38.54
#